data_563e009f7fdfaf9bc8bc3730d87906d1
#
_entry.id   563e009f7fdfaf9bc8bc3730d87906d1
#
_cell.length_a   1.000
_cell.length_b   1.000
_cell.length_c   1.000
_cell.angle_alpha   90.00
_cell.angle_beta   90.00
_cell.angle_gamma   90.00
#
_symmetry.space_group_name_H-M   'P 1'
#
loop_
_entity.id
_entity.type
_entity.pdbx_description
1 polymer ?
#
loop_
_entity_poly.entity_id
_entity_poly.type
_entity_poly.pdbx_seq_one_letter_code
_entity_poly.pdbx_strand_id
1 'polypeptide(L)' 'MSTKMNTNPFATYTSPNGLEYRVTGIEKVEGSERWINGVLKYHWITSICFIESDERISLEYDYSEKVIRKIV' A
#
# COMPACT_ATOMS: atom_id res chain seq x y z
N MET A 1 3.97 -15.98 -7.04
CA MET A 1 4.33 -14.72 -7.18
C MET A 1 3.96 -13.84 -6.03
N SER A 2 4.78 -13.37 -5.48
CA SER A 2 4.54 -12.53 -4.41
C SER A 2 4.15 -11.18 -4.88
N THR A 3 3.43 -10.49 -4.14
CA THR A 3 3.12 -9.16 -4.47
C THR A 3 3.47 -8.29 -3.29
N LYS A 4 3.68 -7.06 -3.58
CA LYS A 4 3.96 -6.12 -2.51
C LYS A 4 2.75 -5.82 -1.68
N MET A 5 1.59 -6.21 -2.17
CA MET A 5 0.35 -6.02 -1.45
C MET A 5 0.08 -7.14 -0.47
N ASN A 6 0.86 -8.23 -0.54
CA ASN A 6 0.67 -9.37 0.32
C ASN A 6 1.47 -9.16 1.60
N THR A 7 0.93 -8.37 2.51
CA THR A 7 1.62 -8.04 3.75
C THR A 7 0.89 -8.65 4.93
N ASN A 8 1.62 -8.85 6.00
CA ASN A 8 1.07 -9.36 7.25
C ASN A 8 0.72 -8.16 8.15
N PRO A 9 -0.57 -7.95 8.48
CA PRO A 9 -0.96 -6.79 9.28
C PRO A 9 -0.41 -6.81 10.71
N PHE A 10 0.08 -7.96 11.17
CA PHE A 10 0.68 -8.04 12.49
C PHE A 10 2.17 -7.80 12.47
N ALA A 11 2.78 -7.71 11.29
CA ALA A 11 4.20 -7.47 11.18
C ALA A 11 4.48 -5.97 11.24
N THR A 12 5.67 -5.64 11.71
CA THR A 12 6.16 -4.27 11.74
C THR A 12 7.16 -4.11 10.61
N TYR A 13 7.04 -3.02 9.89
CA TYR A 13 7.93 -2.71 8.77
C TYR A 13 8.66 -1.41 9.09
N THR A 14 9.79 -1.18 8.42
CA THR A 14 10.59 0.01 8.63
C THR A 14 10.61 0.82 7.33
N SER A 15 10.29 2.11 7.44
CA SER A 15 10.33 3.00 6.29
C SER A 15 11.77 3.36 5.95
N PRO A 16 12.03 3.93 4.76
CA PRO A 16 13.39 4.31 4.39
C PRO A 16 14.05 5.28 5.35
N ASN A 17 13.28 6.10 6.05
CA ASN A 17 13.84 7.04 7.02
C ASN A 17 13.86 6.48 8.44
N GLY A 18 13.67 5.15 8.58
CA GLY A 18 13.88 4.49 9.87
C GLY A 18 12.68 4.45 10.78
N LEU A 19 11.50 4.86 10.33
CA LEU A 19 10.31 4.84 11.17
C LEU A 19 9.60 3.50 11.04
N GLU A 20 9.20 2.94 12.16
CA GLU A 20 8.46 1.69 12.16
C GLU A 20 6.98 1.94 11.95
N TYR A 21 6.35 1.10 11.15
CA TYR A 21 4.94 1.23 10.87
C TYR A 21 4.28 -0.13 10.72
N ARG A 22 2.96 -0.13 10.80
CA ARG A 22 2.14 -1.32 10.66
C ARG A 22 1.14 -1.07 9.53
N VAL A 23 0.89 -2.10 8.72
CA VAL A 23 -0.14 -2.02 7.68
C VAL A 23 -1.48 -2.35 8.32
N THR A 24 -2.44 -1.42 8.20
CA THR A 24 -3.75 -1.60 8.81
C THR A 24 -4.84 -1.95 7.80
N GLY A 25 -4.57 -1.80 6.50
CA GLY A 25 -5.55 -2.17 5.50
C GLY A 25 -4.97 -2.09 4.10
N ILE A 26 -5.52 -2.88 3.20
CA ILE A 26 -5.18 -2.87 1.79
C ILE A 26 -6.48 -3.03 1.02
N GLU A 27 -6.72 -2.15 0.04
CA GLU A 27 -7.93 -2.25 -0.75
C GLU A 27 -7.67 -1.84 -2.19
N LYS A 28 -8.47 -2.38 -3.10
CA LYS A 28 -8.43 -2.00 -4.50
C LYS A 28 -9.13 -0.66 -4.68
N VAL A 29 -8.61 0.15 -5.59
CA VAL A 29 -9.30 1.39 -5.97
C VAL A 29 -10.39 1.02 -6.95
N GLU A 30 -11.61 1.27 -6.59
CA GLU A 30 -12.75 0.94 -7.43
C GLU A 30 -12.70 1.75 -8.72
N GLY A 31 -12.95 1.08 -9.86
CA GLY A 31 -12.90 1.73 -11.15
C GLY A 31 -11.52 1.83 -11.77
N SER A 32 -10.49 1.31 -11.10
CA SER A 32 -9.13 1.38 -11.63
C SER A 32 -8.75 0.14 -12.44
N GLU A 33 -9.66 -0.81 -12.63
CA GLU A 33 -9.35 -2.05 -13.34
C GLU A 33 -8.84 -1.76 -14.76
N ARG A 34 -7.77 -2.44 -15.14
CA ARG A 34 -7.21 -2.28 -16.48
C ARG A 34 -6.46 -3.56 -16.86
N TRP A 35 -6.62 -3.96 -18.12
CA TRP A 35 -5.86 -5.08 -18.64
C TRP A 35 -4.54 -4.58 -19.20
N ILE A 36 -3.44 -5.12 -18.66
CA ILE A 36 -2.10 -4.74 -19.09
C ILE A 36 -1.36 -6.04 -19.38
N ASN A 37 -0.97 -6.23 -20.63
CA ASN A 37 -0.26 -7.43 -21.08
C ASN A 37 -1.01 -8.71 -20.69
N GLY A 38 -2.34 -8.69 -20.83
CA GLY A 38 -3.15 -9.87 -20.54
C GLY A 38 -3.42 -10.12 -19.08
N VAL A 39 -3.02 -9.22 -18.20
CA VAL A 39 -3.23 -9.36 -16.77
C VAL A 39 -4.10 -8.22 -16.27
N LEU A 40 -5.12 -8.57 -15.50
CA LEU A 40 -5.99 -7.55 -14.91
C LEU A 40 -5.28 -6.91 -13.74
N LYS A 41 -5.14 -5.60 -13.80
CA LYS A 41 -4.43 -4.85 -12.77
C LYS A 41 -5.28 -3.76 -12.18
N TYR A 42 -4.89 -3.30 -11.01
CA TYR A 42 -5.61 -2.29 -10.24
C TYR A 42 -4.63 -1.31 -9.64
N HIS A 43 -5.14 -0.14 -9.27
CA HIS A 43 -4.46 0.67 -8.27
C HIS A 43 -4.85 0.13 -6.89
N TRP A 44 -3.97 0.32 -5.93
CA TRP A 44 -4.19 -0.17 -4.58
C TRP A 44 -3.98 0.97 -3.59
N ILE A 45 -4.73 0.91 -2.49
CA ILE A 45 -4.52 1.83 -1.39
C ILE A 45 -4.12 1.00 -0.17
N THR A 46 -2.96 1.34 0.39
CA THR A 46 -2.47 0.71 1.60
C THR A 46 -2.53 1.72 2.73
N SER A 47 -3.18 1.34 3.81
CA SER A 47 -3.27 2.19 5.00
C SER A 47 -2.24 1.73 6.00
N ILE A 48 -1.50 2.67 6.57
CA ILE A 48 -0.45 2.36 7.53
C ILE A 48 -0.57 3.25 8.76
N CYS A 49 -0.02 2.76 9.86
CA CYS A 49 0.03 3.48 11.11
C CYS A 49 1.47 3.45 11.62
N PHE A 50 2.05 4.64 11.81
CA PHE A 50 3.39 4.74 12.40
C PHE A 50 3.27 4.50 13.88
N ILE A 51 4.10 3.58 14.39
CA ILE A 51 3.94 3.07 15.75
C ILE A 51 4.24 4.14 16.79
N GLU A 52 5.32 4.85 16.60
CA GLU A 52 5.77 5.80 17.62
C GLU A 52 4.84 7.00 17.76
N SER A 53 4.41 7.57 16.64
CA SER A 53 3.58 8.77 16.64
C SER A 53 2.09 8.48 16.55
N ASP A 54 1.72 7.25 16.25
CA ASP A 54 0.33 6.86 15.98
C ASP A 54 -0.26 7.63 14.81
N GLU A 55 0.58 8.17 13.96
CA GLU A 55 0.14 8.87 12.77
C GLU A 55 -0.31 7.87 11.72
N ARG A 56 -1.42 8.18 11.05
CA ARG A 56 -2.00 7.29 10.06
C ARG A 56 -2.06 7.98 8.72
N ILE A 57 -1.64 7.26 7.69
CA ILE A 57 -1.71 7.74 6.32
C ILE A 57 -2.09 6.58 5.41
N SER A 58 -2.51 6.93 4.21
CA SER A 58 -2.76 5.94 3.16
C SER A 58 -1.94 6.29 1.95
N LEU A 59 -1.49 5.26 1.24
CA LEU A 59 -0.68 5.43 0.04
C LEU A 59 -1.38 4.75 -1.12
N GLU A 60 -1.51 5.45 -2.23
CA GLU A 60 -2.06 4.86 -3.44
C GLU A 60 -0.92 4.44 -4.35
N TYR A 61 -0.98 3.19 -4.84
CA TYR A 61 0.00 2.61 -5.73
C TYR A 61 -0.59 2.44 -7.11
N ASP A 62 0.21 2.72 -8.14
CA ASP A 62 -0.23 2.55 -9.52
C ASP A 62 -0.06 1.10 -9.98
N TYR A 63 -0.24 0.86 -11.29
CA TYR A 63 -0.18 -0.50 -11.84
C TYR A 63 1.22 -1.10 -11.74
N SER A 64 2.24 -0.28 -11.59
CA SER A 64 3.62 -0.72 -11.41
C SER A 64 4.02 -0.77 -9.95
N GLU A 65 3.05 -0.61 -9.05
CA GLU A 65 3.28 -0.64 -7.60
C GLU A 65 4.18 0.49 -7.12
N LYS A 66 4.06 1.65 -7.78
CA LYS A 66 4.75 2.85 -7.34
C LYS A 66 3.77 3.76 -6.62
N VAL A 67 4.23 4.40 -5.56
CA VAL A 67 3.39 5.35 -4.83
C VAL A 67 3.15 6.56 -5.69
N ILE A 68 1.88 6.87 -5.94
CA ILE A 68 1.51 8.02 -6.76
C ILE A 68 0.76 9.08 -5.96
N ARG A 69 0.31 8.75 -4.76
CA ARG A 69 -0.43 9.70 -3.94
C ARG A 69 -0.36 9.32 -2.48
N LYS A 70 -0.22 10.32 -1.62
CA LYS A 70 -0.30 10.14 -0.19
C LYS A 70 -1.59 10.81 0.29
N ILE A 71 -2.38 10.04 1.03
CA ILE A 71 -3.66 10.49 1.55
C ILE A 71 -3.52 10.58 3.06
N VAL A 72 -3.80 11.73 3.58
CA VAL A 72 -3.67 11.97 5.02
C VAL A 72 -5.01 11.99 5.70
#